data_6af438959defb3f463bbea10ff660303
#
_entry.id   6af438959defb3f463bbea10ff660303
#
_cell.length_a   1.000
_cell.length_b   1.000
_cell.length_c   1.000
_cell.angle_alpha   90.00
_cell.angle_beta   90.00
_cell.angle_gamma   90.00
#
_symmetry.space_group_name_H-M   'P 1'
#
loop_
_entity.id
_entity.type
_entity.pdbx_description
1 polymer ?
#
loop_
_entity_poly.entity_id
_entity_poly.type
_entity_poly.pdbx_seq_one_letter_code
_entity_poly.pdbx_strand_id
1 'polypeptide(L)'
;KHTSPNGPAVLAVYLIAFLQGLTLVSFPASSAVLKQIHGFTDAQYGAIFLPQVALAVLGAVAGGTLARRLGLQPLLWLAAAGNGLSQLALAASLWVMPALAFPTILLGTALLGWSFGLGGAPLNSYPPRFFPQRAPAAVVALHTLLGLGLMVGPLLADGFGRAGLWIGFPLSLLGLSGLLALLAATVRLPQDAGGETERRATPNPPVKSGAFWVFAAIAVLYAF
;
A
#
# COMPACT_ATOMS: atom_id res chain seq x y z
N LYS A 1 -2.94 -15.36 29.99
CA LYS A 1 -2.30 -14.06 30.25
C LYS A 1 -2.50 -13.22 29.01
N HIS A 2 -3.44 -12.26 29.04
CA HIS A 2 -3.56 -11.25 27.99
C HIS A 2 -2.34 -10.33 28.10
N THR A 3 -1.32 -10.58 27.28
CA THR A 3 -0.26 -9.61 27.09
C THR A 3 -0.86 -8.42 26.36
N SER A 4 -0.76 -7.22 26.93
CA SER A 4 -1.15 -5.98 26.24
C SER A 4 -0.44 -5.92 24.88
N PRO A 5 -1.12 -5.47 23.83
CA PRO A 5 -0.50 -5.39 22.52
C PRO A 5 0.76 -4.51 22.60
N ASN A 6 1.85 -4.98 21.98
CA ASN A 6 3.10 -4.23 21.94
C ASN A 6 2.86 -2.91 21.19
N GLY A 7 2.88 -1.78 21.91
CA GLY A 7 2.59 -0.45 21.35
C GLY A 7 3.36 -0.12 20.06
N PRO A 8 4.69 -0.33 19.99
CA PRO A 8 5.47 -0.15 18.78
C PRO A 8 4.99 -1.00 17.59
N ALA A 9 4.52 -2.24 17.83
CA ALA A 9 4.00 -3.11 16.78
C ALA A 9 2.66 -2.59 16.22
N VAL A 10 1.76 -2.16 17.10
CA VAL A 10 0.50 -1.51 16.71
C VAL A 10 0.80 -0.26 15.89
N LEU A 11 1.68 0.61 16.41
CA LEU A 11 2.04 1.85 15.73
C LEU A 11 2.61 1.59 14.33
N ALA A 12 3.53 0.63 14.17
CA ALA A 12 4.11 0.27 12.88
C ALA A 12 3.03 -0.12 11.86
N VAL A 13 2.10 -1.00 12.22
CA VAL A 13 1.06 -1.48 11.31
C VAL A 13 0.13 -0.34 10.89
N TYR A 14 -0.31 0.48 11.83
CA TYR A 14 -1.24 1.57 11.54
C TYR A 14 -0.58 2.73 10.77
N LEU A 15 0.68 3.05 11.07
CA LEU A 15 1.42 4.05 10.30
C LEU A 15 1.74 3.58 8.88
N ILE A 16 1.98 2.28 8.66
CA ILE A 16 2.14 1.74 7.31
C ILE A 16 0.83 1.81 6.52
N ALA A 17 -0.33 1.62 7.15
CA ALA A 17 -1.61 1.84 6.49
C ALA A 17 -1.79 3.30 6.07
N PHE A 18 -1.46 4.25 6.95
CA PHE A 18 -1.46 5.68 6.64
C PHE A 18 -0.50 6.03 5.48
N LEU A 19 0.75 5.53 5.56
CA LEU A 19 1.73 5.66 4.47
C LEU A 19 1.18 5.12 3.16
N GLN A 20 0.53 3.97 3.19
CA GLN A 20 -0.03 3.35 1.99
C GLN A 20 -1.10 4.23 1.33
N GLY A 21 -1.91 4.93 2.13
CA GLY A 21 -2.83 5.96 1.64
C GLY A 21 -2.11 7.14 0.99
N LEU A 22 -1.07 7.68 1.66
CA LEU A 22 -0.26 8.78 1.12
C LEU A 22 0.39 8.42 -0.23
N THR A 23 1.01 7.24 -0.31
CA THR A 23 1.73 6.81 -1.52
C THR A 23 0.79 6.46 -2.67
N LEU A 24 -0.40 5.93 -2.37
CA LEU A 24 -1.38 5.55 -3.39
C LEU A 24 -1.83 6.75 -4.25
N VAL A 25 -1.92 7.92 -3.66
CA VAL A 25 -2.31 9.16 -4.37
C VAL A 25 -1.14 10.01 -4.83
N SER A 26 0.11 9.59 -4.60
CA SER A 26 1.28 10.40 -4.92
C SER A 26 1.41 10.71 -6.41
N PHE A 27 1.19 9.73 -7.28
CA PHE A 27 1.22 9.94 -8.73
C PHE A 27 0.04 10.80 -9.21
N PRO A 28 -1.23 10.52 -8.86
CA PRO A 28 -2.34 11.41 -9.20
C PRO A 28 -2.14 12.85 -8.72
N ALA A 29 -1.69 13.04 -7.48
CA ALA A 29 -1.42 14.35 -6.90
C ALA A 29 -0.28 15.11 -7.60
N SER A 30 0.63 14.39 -8.26
CA SER A 30 1.75 14.95 -9.03
C SER A 30 1.43 15.20 -10.50
N SER A 31 0.18 15.00 -10.94
CA SER A 31 -0.19 15.01 -12.36
C SER A 31 0.18 16.30 -13.10
N ALA A 32 -0.12 17.44 -12.51
CA ALA A 32 0.17 18.74 -13.13
C ALA A 32 1.68 18.93 -13.35
N VAL A 33 2.48 18.61 -12.33
CA VAL A 33 3.94 18.75 -12.38
C VAL A 33 4.54 17.78 -13.40
N LEU A 34 4.13 16.51 -13.39
CA LEU A 34 4.66 15.48 -14.29
C LEU A 34 4.31 15.79 -15.76
N LYS A 35 3.08 16.23 -16.04
CA LYS A 35 2.69 16.65 -17.39
C LYS A 35 3.49 17.88 -17.84
N GLN A 36 3.68 18.86 -16.98
CA GLN A 36 4.44 20.07 -17.30
C GLN A 36 5.90 19.77 -17.59
N ILE A 37 6.54 18.92 -16.78
CA ILE A 37 7.98 18.63 -16.91
C ILE A 37 8.26 17.70 -18.10
N HIS A 38 7.44 16.65 -18.27
CA HIS A 38 7.70 15.60 -19.28
C HIS A 38 6.90 15.74 -20.56
N GLY A 39 5.95 16.69 -20.62
CA GLY A 39 5.11 16.88 -21.79
C GLY A 39 4.13 15.74 -22.08
N PHE A 40 3.74 14.96 -21.06
CA PHE A 40 2.81 13.84 -21.24
C PHE A 40 1.43 14.31 -21.67
N THR A 41 0.86 13.64 -22.66
CA THR A 41 -0.56 13.76 -23.00
C THR A 41 -1.44 13.14 -21.89
N ASP A 42 -2.73 13.49 -21.86
CA ASP A 42 -3.68 12.90 -20.92
C ASP A 42 -3.78 11.37 -21.07
N ALA A 43 -3.73 10.89 -22.33
CA ALA A 43 -3.75 9.45 -22.62
C ALA A 43 -2.50 8.73 -22.06
N GLN A 44 -1.31 9.30 -22.27
CA GLN A 44 -0.07 8.76 -21.70
C GLN A 44 -0.12 8.78 -20.19
N TYR A 45 -0.59 9.89 -19.59
CA TYR A 45 -0.70 9.99 -18.15
C TYR A 45 -1.72 9.00 -17.57
N GLY A 46 -2.85 8.79 -18.23
CA GLY A 46 -3.80 7.75 -17.83
C GLY A 46 -3.20 6.35 -17.90
N ALA A 47 -2.38 6.07 -18.92
CA ALA A 47 -1.77 4.75 -19.12
C ALA A 47 -0.78 4.35 -18.02
N ILE A 48 -0.18 5.31 -17.28
CA ILE A 48 0.75 4.98 -16.17
C ILE A 48 0.09 4.21 -15.04
N PHE A 49 -1.25 4.26 -14.90
CA PHE A 49 -1.98 3.57 -13.83
C PHE A 49 -2.32 2.11 -14.18
N LEU A 50 -2.20 1.70 -15.45
CA LEU A 50 -2.48 0.32 -15.86
C LEU A 50 -1.57 -0.70 -15.15
N PRO A 51 -0.24 -0.51 -15.07
CA PRO A 51 0.63 -1.40 -14.30
C PRO A 51 0.30 -1.40 -12.81
N GLN A 52 -0.09 -0.25 -12.24
CA GLN A 52 -0.46 -0.16 -10.83
C GLN A 52 -1.63 -1.10 -10.52
N VAL A 53 -2.71 -1.03 -11.28
CA VAL A 53 -3.90 -1.86 -11.07
C VAL A 53 -3.58 -3.33 -11.28
N ALA A 54 -2.92 -3.68 -12.39
CA ALA A 54 -2.56 -5.06 -12.70
C ALA A 54 -1.68 -5.69 -11.61
N LEU A 55 -0.64 -4.97 -11.17
CA LEU A 55 0.28 -5.47 -10.15
C LEU A 55 -0.30 -5.42 -8.72
N ALA A 56 -1.28 -4.56 -8.44
CA ALA A 56 -2.01 -4.60 -7.18
C ALA A 56 -2.81 -5.91 -7.04
N VAL A 57 -3.48 -6.34 -8.11
CA VAL A 57 -4.20 -7.62 -8.13
C VAL A 57 -3.22 -8.79 -7.99
N LEU A 58 -2.14 -8.81 -8.77
CA LEU A 58 -1.13 -9.87 -8.69
C LEU A 58 -0.44 -9.89 -7.32
N GLY A 59 -0.12 -8.73 -6.76
CA GLY A 59 0.43 -8.58 -5.42
C GLY A 59 -0.49 -9.10 -4.32
N ALA A 60 -1.80 -8.85 -4.43
CA ALA A 60 -2.79 -9.36 -3.48
C ALA A 60 -2.89 -10.89 -3.52
N VAL A 61 -2.92 -11.49 -4.72
CA VAL A 61 -2.92 -12.94 -4.90
C VAL A 61 -1.62 -13.57 -4.40
N ALA A 62 -0.48 -12.98 -4.76
CA ALA A 62 0.83 -13.43 -4.31
C ALA A 62 0.97 -13.27 -2.79
N GLY A 63 0.48 -12.15 -2.23
CA GLY A 63 0.54 -11.83 -0.80
C GLY A 63 -0.07 -12.91 0.08
N GLY A 64 -1.23 -13.46 -0.29
CA GLY A 64 -1.85 -14.57 0.43
C GLY A 64 -1.00 -15.86 0.42
N THR A 65 -0.31 -16.13 -0.69
CA THR A 65 0.57 -17.31 -0.80
C THR A 65 1.89 -17.09 -0.08
N LEU A 66 2.50 -15.91 -0.24
CA LEU A 66 3.74 -15.55 0.43
C LEU A 66 3.57 -15.45 1.95
N ALA A 67 2.42 -14.95 2.43
CA ALA A 67 2.12 -14.90 3.87
C ALA A 67 2.20 -16.29 4.52
N ARG A 68 1.74 -17.34 3.83
CA ARG A 68 1.84 -18.73 4.32
C ARG A 68 3.27 -19.26 4.33
N ARG A 69 4.14 -18.77 3.44
CA ARG A 69 5.53 -19.25 3.31
C ARG A 69 6.53 -18.46 4.13
N LEU A 70 6.40 -17.13 4.11
CA LEU A 70 7.35 -16.19 4.70
C LEU A 70 6.85 -15.60 6.03
N GLY A 71 5.55 -15.71 6.31
CA GLY A 71 4.89 -15.02 7.41
C GLY A 71 4.46 -13.60 7.01
N LEU A 72 3.69 -12.95 7.90
CA LEU A 72 3.11 -11.63 7.63
C LEU A 72 4.12 -10.48 7.81
N GLN A 73 5.07 -10.63 8.72
CA GLN A 73 6.03 -9.56 9.03
C GLN A 73 6.95 -9.21 7.84
N PRO A 74 7.56 -10.18 7.13
CA PRO A 74 8.31 -9.90 5.91
C PRO A 74 7.49 -9.17 4.84
N LEU A 75 6.22 -9.53 4.66
CA LEU A 75 5.36 -8.87 3.70
C LEU A 75 5.07 -7.41 4.09
N LEU A 76 4.92 -7.14 5.37
CA LEU A 76 4.66 -5.79 5.87
C LEU A 76 5.82 -4.84 5.57
N TRP A 77 7.06 -5.22 5.92
CA TRP A 77 8.21 -4.37 5.64
C TRP A 77 8.56 -4.32 4.15
N LEU A 78 8.36 -5.41 3.39
CA LEU A 78 8.51 -5.41 1.93
C LEU A 78 7.51 -4.47 1.25
N ALA A 79 6.26 -4.44 1.71
CA ALA A 79 5.26 -3.50 1.20
C ALA A 79 5.67 -2.04 1.49
N ALA A 80 6.13 -1.75 2.70
CA ALA A 80 6.62 -0.41 3.04
C ALA A 80 7.86 -0.02 2.21
N ALA A 81 8.84 -0.93 2.07
CA ALA A 81 10.03 -0.70 1.25
C ALA A 81 9.69 -0.50 -0.23
N GLY A 82 8.78 -1.30 -0.78
CA GLY A 82 8.33 -1.18 -2.16
C GLY A 82 7.58 0.14 -2.43
N ASN A 83 6.79 0.63 -1.46
CA ASN A 83 6.23 1.98 -1.52
C ASN A 83 7.37 3.04 -1.61
N GLY A 84 8.43 2.88 -0.82
CA GLY A 84 9.61 3.76 -0.90
C GLY A 84 10.28 3.71 -2.28
N LEU A 85 10.50 2.52 -2.84
CA LEU A 85 11.06 2.36 -4.18
C LEU A 85 10.18 2.99 -5.27
N SER A 86 8.86 2.93 -5.11
CA SER A 86 7.92 3.64 -5.98
C SER A 86 8.14 5.16 -5.92
N GLN A 87 8.30 5.73 -4.71
CA GLN A 87 8.56 7.16 -4.54
C GLN A 87 9.95 7.56 -5.05
N LEU A 88 10.93 6.67 -4.91
CA LEU A 88 12.25 6.86 -5.53
C LEU A 88 12.16 6.95 -7.04
N ALA A 89 11.37 6.07 -7.68
CA ALA A 89 11.14 6.12 -9.13
C ALA A 89 10.42 7.42 -9.53
N LEU A 90 9.42 7.86 -8.75
CA LEU A 90 8.74 9.13 -8.98
C LEU A 90 9.72 10.32 -8.91
N ALA A 91 10.56 10.37 -7.89
CA ALA A 91 11.59 11.40 -7.74
C ALA A 91 12.65 11.31 -8.86
N ALA A 92 13.14 10.11 -9.16
CA ALA A 92 14.18 9.87 -10.16
C ALA A 92 13.74 10.26 -11.58
N SER A 93 12.43 10.27 -11.86
CA SER A 93 11.90 10.69 -13.17
C SER A 93 12.34 12.09 -13.59
N LEU A 94 12.74 12.95 -12.64
CA LEU A 94 13.24 14.30 -12.93
C LEU A 94 14.66 14.33 -13.49
N TRP A 95 15.47 13.32 -13.21
CA TRP A 95 16.91 13.31 -13.56
C TRP A 95 17.27 12.33 -14.67
N VAL A 96 16.31 11.48 -15.07
CA VAL A 96 16.54 10.58 -16.19
C VAL A 96 16.39 11.32 -17.52
N MET A 97 16.99 10.77 -18.59
CA MET A 97 16.79 11.29 -19.93
C MET A 97 15.29 11.30 -20.29
N PRO A 98 14.80 12.27 -21.08
CA PRO A 98 13.37 12.39 -21.41
C PRO A 98 12.75 11.10 -21.95
N ALA A 99 13.49 10.33 -22.74
CA ALA A 99 13.05 9.04 -23.26
C ALA A 99 12.82 7.97 -22.18
N LEU A 100 13.46 8.10 -21.03
CA LEU A 100 13.34 7.17 -19.90
C LEU A 100 12.34 7.62 -18.84
N ALA A 101 11.83 8.86 -18.91
CA ALA A 101 10.91 9.39 -17.90
C ALA A 101 9.62 8.57 -17.82
N PHE A 102 9.01 8.29 -18.96
CA PHE A 102 7.78 7.49 -19.02
C PHE A 102 7.96 6.06 -18.46
N PRO A 103 8.94 5.25 -18.93
CA PRO A 103 9.17 3.93 -18.35
C PRO A 103 9.57 3.96 -16.87
N THR A 104 10.27 4.99 -16.40
CA THR A 104 10.58 5.15 -14.96
C THR A 104 9.31 5.35 -14.13
N ILE A 105 8.38 6.16 -14.62
CA ILE A 105 7.09 6.39 -13.94
C ILE A 105 6.22 5.13 -14.01
N LEU A 106 6.20 4.40 -15.15
CA LEU A 106 5.53 3.11 -15.24
C LEU A 106 6.08 2.10 -14.23
N LEU A 107 7.40 2.04 -14.06
CA LEU A 107 8.02 1.20 -13.03
C LEU A 107 7.60 1.64 -11.63
N GLY A 108 7.56 2.94 -11.37
CA GLY A 108 7.11 3.50 -10.08
C GLY A 108 5.68 3.09 -9.73
N THR A 109 4.74 3.25 -10.67
CA THR A 109 3.34 2.83 -10.47
C THR A 109 3.18 1.32 -10.37
N ALA A 110 3.97 0.55 -11.11
CA ALA A 110 4.04 -0.91 -11.02
C ALA A 110 4.47 -1.36 -9.61
N LEU A 111 5.56 -0.78 -9.08
CA LEU A 111 6.05 -1.04 -7.72
C LEU A 111 5.01 -0.64 -6.68
N LEU A 112 4.33 0.49 -6.86
CA LEU A 112 3.27 0.95 -5.98
C LEU A 112 2.12 -0.07 -5.92
N GLY A 113 1.65 -0.52 -7.08
CA GLY A 113 0.58 -1.52 -7.16
C GLY A 113 0.98 -2.83 -6.49
N TRP A 114 2.15 -3.37 -6.83
CA TRP A 114 2.67 -4.59 -6.21
C TRP A 114 2.74 -4.49 -4.68
N SER A 115 3.31 -3.39 -4.18
CA SER A 115 3.47 -3.13 -2.74
C SER A 115 2.13 -3.00 -2.03
N PHE A 116 1.17 -2.31 -2.66
CA PHE A 116 -0.20 -2.18 -2.17
C PHE A 116 -0.85 -3.56 -2.02
N GLY A 117 -0.77 -4.39 -3.06
CA GLY A 117 -1.31 -5.73 -3.04
C GLY A 117 -0.68 -6.63 -1.97
N LEU A 118 0.66 -6.65 -1.88
CA LEU A 118 1.38 -7.41 -0.86
C LEU A 118 1.02 -6.99 0.57
N GLY A 119 0.84 -5.69 0.80
CA GLY A 119 0.50 -5.12 2.10
C GLY A 119 -0.89 -5.50 2.59
N GLY A 120 -1.79 -5.89 1.68
CA GLY A 120 -3.17 -6.24 2.02
C GLY A 120 -3.29 -7.35 3.05
N ALA A 121 -2.52 -8.44 2.89
CA ALA A 121 -2.55 -9.57 3.82
C ALA A 121 -2.11 -9.18 5.26
N PRO A 122 -0.93 -8.60 5.51
CA PRO A 122 -0.52 -8.23 6.86
C PRO A 122 -1.39 -7.12 7.46
N LEU A 123 -1.75 -6.09 6.69
CA LEU A 123 -2.54 -4.97 7.20
C LEU A 123 -3.93 -5.39 7.66
N ASN A 124 -4.57 -6.33 6.98
CA ASN A 124 -5.87 -6.84 7.42
C ASN A 124 -5.78 -7.93 8.50
N SER A 125 -4.62 -8.59 8.65
CA SER A 125 -4.47 -9.67 9.63
C SER A 125 -4.00 -9.22 11.01
N TYR A 126 -3.18 -8.16 11.11
CA TYR A 126 -2.65 -7.71 12.40
C TYR A 126 -3.66 -7.01 13.31
N PRO A 127 -4.55 -6.09 12.85
CA PRO A 127 -5.48 -5.41 13.73
C PRO A 127 -6.37 -6.34 14.56
N PRO A 128 -7.00 -7.39 13.99
CA PRO A 128 -7.76 -8.36 14.77
C PRO A 128 -6.93 -9.10 15.82
N ARG A 129 -5.64 -9.32 15.56
CA ARG A 129 -4.73 -10.01 16.49
C ARG A 129 -4.32 -9.10 17.66
N PHE A 130 -4.13 -7.81 17.39
CA PHE A 130 -3.85 -6.84 18.45
C PHE A 130 -5.08 -6.62 19.36
N PHE A 131 -6.28 -6.62 18.79
CA PHE A 131 -7.53 -6.28 19.47
C PHE A 131 -8.62 -7.34 19.20
N PRO A 132 -8.46 -8.59 19.66
CA PRO A 132 -9.38 -9.68 19.32
C PRO A 132 -10.81 -9.43 19.78
N GLN A 133 -11.00 -8.73 20.92
CA GLN A 133 -12.33 -8.39 21.43
C GLN A 133 -13.02 -7.24 20.67
N ARG A 134 -12.25 -6.47 19.88
CA ARG A 134 -12.70 -5.31 19.09
C ARG A 134 -12.21 -5.37 17.65
N ALA A 135 -12.08 -6.59 17.12
CA ALA A 135 -11.52 -6.84 15.79
C ALA A 135 -12.14 -5.99 14.67
N PRO A 136 -13.48 -5.87 14.55
CA PRO A 136 -14.07 -5.01 13.52
C PRO A 136 -13.67 -3.54 13.66
N ALA A 137 -13.70 -3.00 14.86
CA ALA A 137 -13.31 -1.61 15.12
C ALA A 137 -11.82 -1.36 14.83
N ALA A 138 -10.96 -2.32 15.12
CA ALA A 138 -9.53 -2.24 14.81
C ALA A 138 -9.26 -2.20 13.29
N VAL A 139 -9.99 -2.99 12.52
CA VAL A 139 -9.90 -2.97 11.04
C VAL A 139 -10.45 -1.65 10.49
N VAL A 140 -11.58 -1.17 10.99
CA VAL A 140 -12.13 0.13 10.60
C VAL A 140 -11.15 1.25 10.88
N ALA A 141 -10.52 1.29 12.07
CA ALA A 141 -9.51 2.29 12.41
C ALA A 141 -8.30 2.26 11.46
N LEU A 142 -7.86 1.08 11.05
CA LEU A 142 -6.79 0.93 10.06
C LEU A 142 -7.18 1.56 8.72
N HIS A 143 -8.36 1.22 8.19
CA HIS A 143 -8.84 1.78 6.93
C HIS A 143 -9.14 3.28 7.02
N THR A 144 -9.54 3.78 8.20
CA THR A 144 -9.67 5.23 8.44
C THR A 144 -8.32 5.93 8.30
N LEU A 145 -7.24 5.35 8.85
CA LEU A 145 -5.90 5.92 8.69
C LEU A 145 -5.41 5.86 7.25
N LEU A 146 -5.68 4.77 6.54
CA LEU A 146 -5.43 4.69 5.09
C LEU A 146 -6.19 5.81 4.35
N GLY A 147 -7.47 5.99 4.64
CA GLY A 147 -8.30 7.07 4.08
C GLY A 147 -7.79 8.46 4.42
N LEU A 148 -7.32 8.68 5.65
CA LEU A 148 -6.64 9.94 6.02
C LEU A 148 -5.38 10.17 5.20
N GLY A 149 -4.60 9.13 4.92
CA GLY A 149 -3.43 9.20 4.02
C GLY A 149 -3.83 9.65 2.61
N LEU A 150 -4.91 9.07 2.06
CA LEU A 150 -5.47 9.47 0.74
C LEU A 150 -5.86 10.95 0.72
N MET A 151 -6.41 11.46 1.81
CA MET A 151 -6.84 12.87 1.93
C MET A 151 -5.65 13.82 2.11
N VAL A 152 -4.68 13.44 2.92
CA VAL A 152 -3.51 14.29 3.25
C VAL A 152 -2.49 14.32 2.10
N GLY A 153 -2.36 13.24 1.33
CA GLY A 153 -1.40 13.14 0.23
C GLY A 153 -1.46 14.30 -0.77
N PRO A 154 -2.61 14.63 -1.37
CA PRO A 154 -2.73 15.76 -2.28
C PRO A 154 -2.41 17.11 -1.63
N LEU A 155 -2.77 17.30 -0.35
CA LEU A 155 -2.45 18.54 0.38
C LEU A 155 -0.93 18.70 0.57
N LEU A 156 -0.22 17.61 0.86
CA LEU A 156 1.24 17.65 0.95
C LEU A 156 1.86 17.93 -0.42
N ALA A 157 1.40 17.26 -1.48
CA ALA A 157 1.89 17.49 -2.84
C ALA A 157 1.72 18.95 -3.27
N ASP A 158 0.54 19.54 -3.02
CA ASP A 158 0.24 20.93 -3.30
C ASP A 158 1.10 21.89 -2.46
N GLY A 159 1.28 21.61 -1.15
CA GLY A 159 2.13 22.39 -0.27
C GLY A 159 3.58 22.46 -0.74
N PHE A 160 4.17 21.31 -1.08
CA PHE A 160 5.52 21.23 -1.66
C PHE A 160 5.60 21.91 -3.03
N GLY A 161 4.55 21.75 -3.87
CA GLY A 161 4.47 22.38 -5.17
C GLY A 161 4.46 23.91 -5.09
N ARG A 162 3.63 24.49 -4.22
CA ARG A 162 3.57 25.95 -3.97
C ARG A 162 4.86 26.52 -3.42
N ALA A 163 5.59 25.73 -2.64
CA ALA A 163 6.90 26.12 -2.12
C ALA A 163 8.01 26.03 -3.20
N GLY A 164 7.72 25.59 -4.42
CA GLY A 164 8.73 25.34 -5.46
C GLY A 164 9.63 24.14 -5.16
N LEU A 165 9.27 23.31 -4.20
CA LEU A 165 10.07 22.18 -3.69
C LEU A 165 9.36 20.85 -3.93
N TRP A 166 8.65 20.69 -5.06
CA TRP A 166 7.84 19.50 -5.32
C TRP A 166 8.59 18.18 -5.08
N ILE A 167 9.88 18.12 -5.42
CA ILE A 167 10.73 16.95 -5.20
C ILE A 167 10.77 16.52 -3.73
N GLY A 168 10.60 17.45 -2.80
CA GLY A 168 10.53 17.16 -1.36
C GLY A 168 9.36 16.24 -1.01
N PHE A 169 8.27 16.27 -1.80
CA PHE A 169 7.11 15.40 -1.57
C PHE A 169 7.47 13.92 -1.73
N PRO A 170 7.90 13.41 -2.92
CA PRO A 170 8.26 12.00 -3.05
C PRO A 170 9.47 11.61 -2.17
N LEU A 171 10.43 12.50 -1.93
CA LEU A 171 11.57 12.20 -1.05
C LEU A 171 11.15 12.07 0.42
N SER A 172 10.21 12.87 0.90
CA SER A 172 9.66 12.71 2.25
C SER A 172 8.92 11.38 2.42
N LEU A 173 8.15 10.96 1.41
CA LEU A 173 7.48 9.67 1.40
C LEU A 173 8.47 8.50 1.30
N LEU A 174 9.55 8.64 0.54
CA LEU A 174 10.65 7.68 0.50
C LEU A 174 11.29 7.50 1.89
N GLY A 175 11.64 8.61 2.54
CA GLY A 175 12.23 8.59 3.89
C GLY A 175 11.30 7.97 4.92
N LEU A 176 10.02 8.34 4.90
CA LEU A 176 9.01 7.75 5.79
C LEU A 176 8.82 6.25 5.51
N SER A 177 8.81 5.85 4.24
CA SER A 177 8.70 4.43 3.84
C SER A 177 9.89 3.62 4.36
N GLY A 178 11.11 4.13 4.22
CA GLY A 178 12.33 3.48 4.73
C GLY A 178 12.30 3.35 6.26
N LEU A 179 11.92 4.41 6.97
CA LEU A 179 11.78 4.40 8.43
C LEU A 179 10.74 3.35 8.88
N LEU A 180 9.58 3.32 8.26
CA LEU A 180 8.51 2.38 8.63
C LEU A 180 8.83 0.94 8.21
N ALA A 181 9.54 0.74 7.09
CA ALA A 181 10.05 -0.58 6.72
C ALA A 181 11.05 -1.09 7.77
N LEU A 182 11.98 -0.26 8.21
CA LEU A 182 12.94 -0.59 9.27
C LEU A 182 12.21 -0.86 10.60
N LEU A 183 11.25 -0.03 10.96
CA LEU A 183 10.44 -0.25 12.16
C LEU A 183 9.71 -1.59 12.10
N ALA A 184 9.06 -1.90 10.98
CA ALA A 184 8.34 -3.16 10.79
C ALA A 184 9.28 -4.39 10.80
N ALA A 185 10.52 -4.23 10.35
CA ALA A 185 11.51 -5.31 10.38
C ALA A 185 12.06 -5.57 11.79
N THR A 186 12.14 -4.54 12.64
CA THR A 186 12.79 -4.62 13.97
C THR A 186 11.82 -4.87 15.11
N VAL A 187 10.56 -4.44 15.01
CA VAL A 187 9.55 -4.69 16.05
C VAL A 187 9.12 -6.16 16.07
N ARG A 188 8.83 -6.66 17.27
CA ARG A 188 8.28 -8.01 17.42
C ARG A 188 6.77 -7.96 17.16
N LEU A 189 6.36 -8.43 15.99
CA LEU A 189 4.96 -8.62 15.63
C LEU A 189 4.46 -9.99 16.11
N PRO A 190 3.15 -10.13 16.41
CA PRO A 190 2.57 -11.44 16.71
C PRO A 190 2.84 -12.41 15.56
N GLN A 191 3.58 -13.48 15.86
CA GLN A 191 3.81 -14.52 14.88
C GLN A 191 2.52 -15.34 14.67
N ASP A 192 2.36 -15.89 13.50
CA ASP A 192 1.31 -16.85 13.25
C ASP A 192 1.52 -18.04 14.19
N ALA A 193 0.63 -18.23 15.13
CA ALA A 193 0.39 -19.55 15.70
C ALA A 193 -0.13 -20.37 14.51
N GLY A 194 0.83 -21.03 13.83
CA GLY A 194 0.67 -21.55 12.49
C GLY A 194 -0.65 -22.23 12.26
N GLY A 195 -1.31 -21.87 11.16
CA GLY A 195 -2.19 -22.73 10.37
C GLY A 195 -3.42 -23.39 11.01
N GLU A 196 -3.62 -23.33 12.34
CA GLU A 196 -4.70 -24.07 12.99
C GLU A 196 -6.05 -23.40 12.91
N THR A 197 -6.09 -22.06 12.90
CA THR A 197 -7.35 -21.32 12.83
C THR A 197 -7.91 -21.29 11.40
N GLU A 198 -7.05 -21.23 10.37
CA GLU A 198 -7.48 -21.27 8.97
C GLU A 198 -7.85 -22.69 8.50
N ARG A 199 -7.27 -23.74 9.09
CA ARG A 199 -7.67 -25.14 8.79
C ARG A 199 -9.08 -25.47 9.27
N ARG A 200 -9.63 -24.72 10.23
CA ARG A 200 -11.03 -24.87 10.70
C ARG A 200 -12.05 -24.02 9.93
N ALA A 201 -11.61 -23.06 9.13
CA ALA A 201 -12.50 -22.23 8.31
C ALA A 201 -12.78 -22.90 6.96
N THR A 202 -13.90 -23.61 6.92
CA THR A 202 -14.74 -24.03 5.79
C THR A 202 -14.12 -25.00 4.76
N PRO A 203 -14.77 -26.16 4.57
CA PRO A 203 -14.48 -27.12 3.51
C PRO A 203 -14.82 -26.65 2.09
N ASN A 204 -15.47 -25.49 1.93
CA ASN A 204 -15.86 -24.96 0.63
C ASN A 204 -15.08 -23.70 0.27
N PRO A 205 -14.38 -23.66 -0.88
CA PRO A 205 -13.76 -22.45 -1.37
C PRO A 205 -14.84 -21.37 -1.58
N PRO A 206 -14.60 -20.12 -1.15
CA PRO A 206 -15.57 -19.02 -1.22
C PRO A 206 -16.12 -18.78 -2.64
N VAL A 207 -15.36 -19.17 -3.67
CA VAL A 207 -15.72 -19.09 -5.09
C VAL A 207 -17.01 -19.87 -5.44
N LYS A 208 -17.39 -20.88 -4.63
CA LYS A 208 -18.63 -21.65 -4.82
C LYS A 208 -19.85 -20.98 -4.18
N SER A 209 -19.68 -19.91 -3.42
CA SER A 209 -20.77 -19.19 -2.77
C SER A 209 -21.31 -18.10 -3.71
N GLY A 210 -22.62 -18.10 -3.97
CA GLY A 210 -23.28 -17.01 -4.70
C GLY A 210 -23.07 -15.64 -4.05
N ALA A 211 -22.99 -15.58 -2.72
CA ALA A 211 -22.68 -14.37 -1.97
C ALA A 211 -21.29 -13.80 -2.34
N PHE A 212 -20.29 -14.66 -2.58
CA PHE A 212 -18.97 -14.21 -3.03
C PHE A 212 -19.04 -13.42 -4.34
N TRP A 213 -19.81 -13.91 -5.31
CA TRP A 213 -19.95 -13.25 -6.60
C TRP A 213 -20.75 -11.95 -6.53
N VAL A 214 -21.74 -11.87 -5.64
CA VAL A 214 -22.46 -10.63 -5.36
C VAL A 214 -21.52 -9.58 -4.78
N PHE A 215 -20.70 -9.93 -3.76
CA PHE A 215 -19.71 -9.04 -3.21
C PHE A 215 -18.63 -8.63 -4.23
N ALA A 216 -18.18 -9.57 -5.06
CA ALA A 216 -17.21 -9.28 -6.11
C ALA A 216 -17.80 -8.31 -7.14
N ALA A 217 -19.04 -8.49 -7.56
CA ALA A 217 -19.74 -7.58 -8.47
C ALA A 217 -19.92 -6.18 -7.87
N ILE A 218 -20.32 -6.09 -6.58
CA ILE A 218 -20.44 -4.81 -5.87
C ILE A 218 -19.08 -4.12 -5.79
N ALA A 219 -18.01 -4.84 -5.46
CA ALA A 219 -16.67 -4.29 -5.40
C ALA A 219 -16.19 -3.74 -6.75
N VAL A 220 -16.47 -4.46 -7.85
CA VAL A 220 -16.18 -4.00 -9.21
C VAL A 220 -16.97 -2.74 -9.54
N LEU A 221 -18.28 -2.72 -9.28
CA LEU A 221 -19.14 -1.56 -9.54
C LEU A 221 -18.74 -0.33 -8.70
N TYR A 222 -18.19 -0.54 -7.52
CA TYR A 222 -17.70 0.56 -6.66
C TYR A 222 -16.34 1.11 -7.12
N ALA A 223 -15.56 0.32 -7.86
CA ALA A 223 -14.21 0.69 -8.32
C ALA A 223 -14.25 1.50 -9.65
N PHE A 224 -15.38 1.56 -10.33
CA PHE A 224 -15.62 2.31 -11.57
C PHE A 224 -16.71 3.37 -11.39
#